data_e7e8fd923b32a0cf3b2d198a5f42acca
#
_entry.id   e7e8fd923b32a0cf3b2d198a5f42acca
#
_cell.length_a   1.000
_cell.length_b   1.000
_cell.length_c   1.000
_cell.angle_alpha   90.00
_cell.angle_beta   90.00
_cell.angle_gamma   90.00
#
_symmetry.space_group_name_H-M   'P 1'
#
loop_
_entity.id
_entity.type
_entity.pdbx_description
1 polymer ?
#
loop_
_entity_poly.entity_id
_entity_poly.type
_entity_poly.pdbx_seq_one_letter_code
_entity_poly.pdbx_strand_id
1 'polypeptide(L)'
;LNCWGKMRAWGCHMVHHALYQKQNYSYAGVIEALSGAPFDVRFISFDDLRADAHVLDGVDVLINVGDGDTAHTGGGEWEDPAVAAAVRGFVYNGGGIVGVGEPSGHQYEGHYLQLAGVLGVEKETGFTLGYDKYNWDEHPGHFILEDCTKPVDFGEGKKGIYALPDTEILVQREKEVQMAVHAFGKGRAVYISGLPYSFENSRVLYRSILWSAHDEESLHKWF
;
A
#
# COMPACT_ATOMS: atom_id res chain seq x y z
N LEU A 1 8.56 3.80 -2.74
CA LEU A 1 8.43 5.26 -2.78
C LEU A 1 8.73 5.84 -1.41
N ASN A 2 9.53 6.88 -1.31
CA ASN A 2 9.92 7.48 -0.05
C ASN A 2 10.37 8.95 -0.20
N CYS A 3 10.56 9.65 0.91
CA CYS A 3 11.02 11.03 0.92
C CYS A 3 12.19 11.28 1.91
N TRP A 4 13.11 10.34 1.96
CA TRP A 4 14.26 10.37 2.88
C TRP A 4 15.04 11.68 2.87
N GLY A 5 15.20 12.32 1.71
CA GLY A 5 15.95 13.57 1.58
C GLY A 5 15.34 14.75 2.34
N LYS A 6 14.02 14.76 2.53
CA LYS A 6 13.29 15.88 3.17
C LYS A 6 13.06 15.71 4.68
N MET A 7 13.37 14.56 5.23
CA MET A 7 13.06 14.25 6.62
C MET A 7 13.64 15.23 7.62
N ARG A 8 14.80 15.75 7.37
CA ARG A 8 15.43 16.79 8.22
C ARG A 8 14.70 18.13 8.14
N ALA A 9 14.20 18.48 6.96
CA ALA A 9 13.48 19.73 6.74
C ALA A 9 12.13 19.75 7.46
N TRP A 10 11.50 18.59 7.66
CA TRP A 10 10.21 18.48 8.37
C TRP A 10 10.35 18.40 9.89
N GLY A 11 11.56 18.48 10.40
CA GLY A 11 11.80 18.21 11.82
C GLY A 11 11.40 16.78 12.22
N CYS A 12 11.28 15.91 11.25
CA CYS A 12 10.88 14.52 11.47
C CYS A 12 11.99 13.81 12.27
N HIS A 13 11.65 13.40 13.46
CA HIS A 13 12.55 12.66 14.34
C HIS A 13 12.64 11.19 13.89
N MET A 14 13.21 10.97 12.71
CA MET A 14 13.37 9.62 12.13
C MET A 14 14.03 8.64 13.07
N VAL A 15 14.98 9.12 13.85
CA VAL A 15 15.64 8.26 14.85
C VAL A 15 14.62 7.74 15.86
N HIS A 16 13.65 8.55 16.25
CA HIS A 16 12.56 8.12 17.12
C HIS A 16 11.60 7.16 16.39
N HIS A 17 11.21 7.46 15.16
CA HIS A 17 10.34 6.60 14.37
C HIS A 17 11.01 5.26 14.02
N ALA A 18 12.29 5.24 13.76
CA ALA A 18 13.04 4.01 13.51
C ALA A 18 13.26 3.17 14.79
N LEU A 19 13.30 3.78 15.96
CA LEU A 19 13.47 3.08 17.23
C LEU A 19 12.15 2.53 17.80
N TYR A 20 11.02 3.16 17.47
CA TYR A 20 9.70 2.67 17.87
C TYR A 20 9.18 1.64 16.87
N GLN A 21 9.63 0.42 16.97
CA GLN A 21 9.28 -0.71 16.10
C GLN A 21 7.78 -0.92 15.91
N LYS A 22 6.96 -0.50 16.87
CA LYS A 22 5.50 -0.61 16.77
C LYS A 22 4.88 0.25 15.66
N GLN A 23 5.50 1.37 15.30
CA GLN A 23 4.99 2.27 14.25
C GLN A 23 5.53 1.95 12.86
N ASN A 24 6.67 1.24 12.79
CA ASN A 24 7.37 0.97 11.52
C ASN A 24 7.45 -0.51 11.16
N TYR A 25 6.71 -1.37 11.86
CA TYR A 25 6.81 -2.81 11.63
C TYR A 25 6.47 -3.20 10.19
N SER A 26 5.52 -2.53 9.56
CA SER A 26 5.17 -2.80 8.16
C SER A 26 6.27 -2.38 7.19
N TYR A 27 6.88 -1.22 7.42
CA TYR A 27 8.01 -0.78 6.58
C TYR A 27 9.19 -1.74 6.69
N ALA A 28 9.58 -2.08 7.91
CA ALA A 28 10.64 -3.05 8.17
C ALA A 28 10.29 -4.42 7.57
N GLY A 29 9.05 -4.88 7.76
CA GLY A 29 8.57 -6.16 7.25
C GLY A 29 8.62 -6.25 5.73
N VAL A 30 8.21 -5.21 5.02
CA VAL A 30 8.28 -5.17 3.56
C VAL A 30 9.74 -5.14 3.08
N ILE A 31 10.61 -4.32 3.68
CA ILE A 31 12.03 -4.26 3.30
C ILE A 31 12.71 -5.60 3.54
N GLU A 32 12.45 -6.25 4.66
CA GLU A 32 13.03 -7.54 5.00
C GLU A 32 12.52 -8.64 4.05
N ALA A 33 11.22 -8.65 3.74
CA ALA A 33 10.64 -9.58 2.78
C ALA A 33 11.24 -9.41 1.37
N LEU A 34 11.49 -8.18 0.93
CA LEU A 34 12.09 -7.91 -0.38
C LEU A 34 13.59 -8.19 -0.43
N SER A 35 14.25 -8.26 0.73
CA SER A 35 15.69 -8.57 0.80
C SER A 35 15.93 -10.04 0.42
N GLY A 36 16.49 -10.25 -0.76
CA GLY A 36 16.70 -11.60 -1.31
C GLY A 36 15.51 -12.19 -2.07
N ALA A 37 14.43 -11.42 -2.23
CA ALA A 37 13.34 -11.79 -3.12
C ALA A 37 13.77 -11.72 -4.59
N PRO A 38 13.12 -12.46 -5.50
CA PRO A 38 13.47 -12.49 -6.91
C PRO A 38 12.91 -11.27 -7.68
N PHE A 39 12.97 -10.10 -7.08
CA PHE A 39 12.54 -8.84 -7.67
C PHE A 39 13.70 -7.86 -7.76
N ASP A 40 13.72 -7.07 -8.82
CA ASP A 40 14.62 -5.92 -8.92
C ASP A 40 14.01 -4.75 -8.17
N VAL A 41 14.58 -4.39 -7.02
CA VAL A 41 14.03 -3.37 -6.11
C VAL A 41 14.76 -2.05 -6.28
N ARG A 42 14.01 -1.02 -6.65
CA ARG A 42 14.50 0.34 -6.80
C ARG A 42 13.78 1.29 -5.84
N PHE A 43 14.55 2.14 -5.16
CA PHE A 43 13.98 3.20 -4.33
C PHE A 43 13.78 4.48 -5.14
N ILE A 44 12.58 5.01 -5.13
CA ILE A 44 12.18 6.22 -5.84
C ILE A 44 11.66 7.22 -4.80
N SER A 45 12.11 8.46 -4.85
CA SER A 45 11.64 9.54 -4.00
C SER A 45 10.51 10.34 -4.66
N PHE A 46 9.82 11.14 -3.86
CA PHE A 46 8.83 12.09 -4.38
C PHE A 46 9.47 13.18 -5.23
N ASP A 47 10.72 13.55 -4.95
CA ASP A 47 11.46 14.50 -5.78
C ASP A 47 11.78 13.91 -7.16
N ASP A 48 12.06 12.61 -7.25
CA ASP A 48 12.27 11.94 -8.54
C ASP A 48 10.98 11.98 -9.38
N LEU A 49 9.81 11.76 -8.76
CA LEU A 49 8.52 11.85 -9.45
C LEU A 49 8.22 13.25 -10.01
N ARG A 50 8.74 14.30 -9.35
CA ARG A 50 8.59 15.69 -9.84
C ARG A 50 9.60 16.04 -10.93
N ALA A 51 10.80 15.53 -10.79
CA ALA A 51 11.91 15.89 -11.66
C ALA A 51 11.87 15.18 -13.01
N ASP A 52 11.36 13.96 -13.06
CA ASP A 52 11.40 13.12 -14.23
C ASP A 52 10.08 12.36 -14.43
N ALA A 53 9.36 12.71 -15.48
CA ALA A 53 8.13 12.02 -15.88
C ALA A 53 8.35 10.55 -16.28
N HIS A 54 9.59 10.15 -16.56
CA HIS A 54 9.98 8.80 -16.97
C HIS A 54 10.57 7.96 -15.84
N VAL A 55 10.60 8.48 -14.61
CA VAL A 55 11.18 7.76 -13.46
C VAL A 55 10.49 6.41 -13.19
N LEU A 56 9.24 6.27 -13.62
CA LEU A 56 8.45 5.04 -13.50
C LEU A 56 8.53 4.14 -14.74
N ASP A 57 9.27 4.52 -15.77
CA ASP A 57 9.46 3.66 -16.95
C ASP A 57 10.20 2.38 -16.54
N GLY A 58 9.66 1.23 -16.95
CA GLY A 58 10.19 -0.08 -16.59
C GLY A 58 9.97 -0.48 -15.12
N VAL A 59 9.10 0.23 -14.39
CA VAL A 59 8.59 -0.21 -13.09
C VAL A 59 7.29 -0.98 -13.32
N ASP A 60 7.20 -2.20 -12.79
CA ASP A 60 5.96 -2.98 -12.86
C ASP A 60 5.04 -2.65 -11.70
N VAL A 61 5.60 -2.50 -10.49
CA VAL A 61 4.82 -2.27 -9.27
C VAL A 61 5.46 -1.20 -8.39
N LEU A 62 4.66 -0.23 -7.95
CA LEU A 62 5.00 0.68 -6.87
C LEU A 62 4.60 0.11 -5.51
N ILE A 63 5.44 0.27 -4.50
CA ILE A 63 5.09 -0.03 -3.11
C ILE A 63 5.18 1.26 -2.30
N ASN A 64 4.11 1.60 -1.59
CA ASN A 64 4.10 2.67 -0.60
C ASN A 64 3.68 2.09 0.75
N VAL A 65 4.53 2.20 1.76
CA VAL A 65 4.36 1.48 3.02
C VAL A 65 4.73 2.31 4.24
N GLY A 66 3.94 2.17 5.29
CA GLY A 66 4.17 2.79 6.60
C GLY A 66 2.93 3.50 7.14
N ASP A 67 3.12 4.24 8.23
CA ASP A 67 2.07 5.07 8.81
C ASP A 67 1.88 6.37 8.02
N GLY A 68 0.66 6.87 8.01
CA GLY A 68 0.34 8.16 7.42
C GLY A 68 1.13 9.30 8.07
N ASP A 69 1.26 10.40 7.35
CA ASP A 69 2.01 11.59 7.80
C ASP A 69 3.46 11.32 8.19
N THR A 70 4.07 10.30 7.59
CA THR A 70 5.49 9.98 7.80
C THR A 70 6.30 10.12 6.51
N ALA A 71 7.62 10.19 6.67
CA ALA A 71 8.55 10.17 5.55
C ALA A 71 8.49 8.86 4.73
N HIS A 72 7.96 7.80 5.30
CA HIS A 72 7.81 6.52 4.61
C HIS A 72 6.67 6.54 3.59
N THR A 73 5.57 7.20 3.94
CA THR A 73 4.36 7.27 3.09
C THR A 73 4.23 8.57 2.31
N GLY A 74 4.98 9.61 2.67
CA GLY A 74 5.02 10.89 1.96
C GLY A 74 4.43 12.07 2.72
N GLY A 75 3.46 11.88 3.61
CA GLY A 75 2.81 12.97 4.33
C GLY A 75 2.36 14.09 3.39
N GLY A 76 2.73 15.33 3.67
CA GLY A 76 2.38 16.51 2.86
C GLY A 76 2.89 16.50 1.40
N GLU A 77 3.72 15.53 0.99
CA GLU A 77 4.08 15.38 -0.43
C GLU A 77 2.85 15.07 -1.31
N TRP A 78 1.80 14.50 -0.72
CA TRP A 78 0.57 14.16 -1.42
C TRP A 78 -0.35 15.38 -1.69
N GLU A 79 -0.07 16.55 -1.12
CA GLU A 79 -0.73 17.81 -1.48
C GLU A 79 -0.32 18.29 -2.89
N ASP A 80 0.81 17.79 -3.40
CA ASP A 80 1.29 18.12 -4.74
C ASP A 80 0.49 17.34 -5.78
N PRO A 81 -0.33 18.02 -6.62
CA PRO A 81 -1.12 17.35 -7.63
C PRO A 81 -0.30 16.63 -8.70
N ALA A 82 0.95 17.05 -8.92
CA ALA A 82 1.84 16.39 -9.88
C ALA A 82 2.26 15.00 -9.38
N VAL A 83 2.55 14.87 -8.09
CA VAL A 83 2.87 13.58 -7.46
C VAL A 83 1.67 12.63 -7.53
N ALA A 84 0.50 13.09 -7.09
CA ALA A 84 -0.70 12.28 -7.13
C ALA A 84 -1.08 11.88 -8.57
N ALA A 85 -0.95 12.80 -9.53
CA ALA A 85 -1.22 12.53 -10.94
C ALA A 85 -0.22 11.53 -11.54
N ALA A 86 1.07 11.63 -11.21
CA ALA A 86 2.09 10.69 -11.69
C ALA A 86 1.78 9.25 -11.26
N VAL A 87 1.48 9.04 -9.97
CA VAL A 87 1.15 7.71 -9.45
C VAL A 87 -0.18 7.20 -10.01
N ARG A 88 -1.22 8.04 -10.04
CA ARG A 88 -2.52 7.67 -10.65
C ARG A 88 -2.36 7.33 -12.13
N GLY A 89 -1.61 8.13 -12.87
CA GLY A 89 -1.33 7.89 -14.29
C GLY A 89 -0.59 6.57 -14.52
N PHE A 90 0.41 6.28 -13.69
CA PHE A 90 1.15 5.03 -13.74
C PHE A 90 0.21 3.82 -13.59
N VAL A 91 -0.62 3.79 -12.54
CA VAL A 91 -1.55 2.68 -12.31
C VAL A 91 -2.62 2.63 -13.40
N TYR A 92 -3.20 3.78 -13.77
CA TYR A 92 -4.23 3.84 -14.82
C TYR A 92 -3.77 3.25 -16.16
N ASN A 93 -2.49 3.40 -16.49
CA ASN A 93 -1.89 2.89 -17.73
C ASN A 93 -1.44 1.43 -17.65
N GLY A 94 -1.57 0.77 -16.52
CA GLY A 94 -1.30 -0.67 -16.38
C GLY A 94 -0.27 -1.05 -15.32
N GLY A 95 0.34 -0.07 -14.64
CA GLY A 95 1.23 -0.35 -13.52
C GLY A 95 0.48 -0.88 -12.30
N GLY A 96 1.17 -1.61 -11.44
CA GLY A 96 0.66 -2.10 -10.19
C GLY A 96 0.98 -1.20 -9.00
N ILE A 97 0.16 -1.24 -7.95
CA ILE A 97 0.50 -0.61 -6.68
C ILE A 97 0.16 -1.52 -5.51
N VAL A 98 1.07 -1.64 -4.56
CA VAL A 98 0.84 -2.27 -3.26
C VAL A 98 0.98 -1.22 -2.17
N GLY A 99 -0.12 -0.94 -1.49
CA GLY A 99 -0.19 -0.02 -0.36
C GLY A 99 -0.26 -0.77 0.96
N VAL A 100 0.64 -0.48 1.91
CA VAL A 100 0.67 -1.15 3.21
C VAL A 100 0.63 -0.14 4.35
N GLY A 101 -0.25 -0.37 5.31
CA GLY A 101 -0.49 0.54 6.44
C GLY A 101 -1.45 1.67 6.09
N GLU A 102 -0.96 2.87 6.04
CA GLU A 102 -1.68 4.07 5.59
C GLU A 102 -0.99 4.68 4.37
N PRO A 103 -0.93 3.94 3.24
CA PRO A 103 -0.27 4.41 2.04
C PRO A 103 -0.94 5.70 1.54
N SER A 104 -0.14 6.71 1.21
CA SER A 104 -0.62 8.05 0.88
C SER A 104 -1.43 8.76 1.99
N GLY A 105 -1.30 8.30 3.25
CA GLY A 105 -2.02 8.86 4.38
C GLY A 105 -1.58 10.28 4.70
N HIS A 106 -2.49 11.24 4.46
CA HIS A 106 -2.37 12.66 4.79
C HIS A 106 -3.73 13.32 4.66
N GLN A 107 -4.19 13.99 5.72
CA GLN A 107 -5.50 14.66 5.69
C GLN A 107 -5.45 15.90 4.78
N TYR A 108 -6.03 15.80 3.59
CA TYR A 108 -6.05 16.89 2.62
C TYR A 108 -7.31 16.80 1.74
N GLU A 109 -7.94 17.93 1.45
CA GLU A 109 -9.15 18.05 0.59
C GLU A 109 -10.27 17.03 0.91
N GLY A 110 -10.46 16.71 2.19
CA GLY A 110 -11.53 15.82 2.64
C GLY A 110 -11.23 14.33 2.55
N HIS A 111 -10.05 13.96 2.09
CA HIS A 111 -9.54 12.59 2.03
C HIS A 111 -8.41 12.38 3.03
N TYR A 112 -8.30 11.18 3.56
CA TYR A 112 -7.13 10.78 4.34
C TYR A 112 -6.14 10.00 3.48
N LEU A 113 -6.61 9.00 2.71
CA LEU A 113 -5.78 8.32 1.74
C LEU A 113 -5.83 9.07 0.40
N GLN A 114 -4.77 9.77 0.04
CA GLN A 114 -4.74 10.59 -1.17
C GLN A 114 -4.79 9.77 -2.47
N LEU A 115 -4.55 8.47 -2.38
CA LEU A 115 -4.74 7.49 -3.44
C LEU A 115 -5.97 6.58 -3.21
N ALA A 116 -6.95 7.02 -2.42
CA ALA A 116 -8.13 6.22 -2.09
C ALA A 116 -8.81 5.62 -3.32
N GLY A 117 -9.06 6.43 -4.35
CA GLY A 117 -9.68 5.96 -5.60
C GLY A 117 -8.82 4.97 -6.40
N VAL A 118 -7.51 4.94 -6.20
CA VAL A 118 -6.61 3.94 -6.80
C VAL A 118 -6.61 2.66 -5.98
N LEU A 119 -6.46 2.79 -4.66
CA LEU A 119 -6.37 1.67 -3.73
C LEU A 119 -7.71 0.98 -3.48
N GLY A 120 -8.82 1.65 -3.81
CA GLY A 120 -10.17 1.15 -3.54
C GLY A 120 -10.57 1.22 -2.07
N VAL A 121 -9.81 1.90 -1.23
CA VAL A 121 -10.09 2.03 0.20
C VAL A 121 -9.88 3.47 0.67
N GLU A 122 -10.62 3.85 1.73
CA GLU A 122 -10.45 5.14 2.39
C GLU A 122 -10.48 4.93 3.91
N LYS A 123 -9.95 5.89 4.64
CA LYS A 123 -9.98 5.88 6.11
C LYS A 123 -11.02 6.86 6.64
N GLU A 124 -11.85 6.37 7.55
CA GLU A 124 -12.78 7.21 8.31
C GLU A 124 -12.00 8.04 9.33
N THR A 125 -12.05 9.35 9.20
CA THR A 125 -11.36 10.30 10.10
C THR A 125 -12.32 11.11 10.95
N GLY A 126 -13.62 10.90 10.79
CA GLY A 126 -14.68 11.57 11.54
C GLY A 126 -15.54 10.60 12.32
N PHE A 127 -16.74 11.08 12.71
CA PHE A 127 -17.74 10.22 13.30
C PHE A 127 -18.43 9.40 12.21
N THR A 128 -18.26 8.10 12.23
CA THR A 128 -18.98 7.20 11.35
C THR A 128 -20.42 7.09 11.80
N LEU A 129 -21.33 7.58 10.99
CA LEU A 129 -22.76 7.66 11.33
C LEU A 129 -23.59 6.48 10.83
N GLY A 130 -23.04 5.57 10.05
CA GLY A 130 -23.78 4.43 9.52
C GLY A 130 -22.90 3.36 8.92
N TYR A 131 -23.26 2.13 9.17
CA TYR A 131 -22.59 0.95 8.63
C TYR A 131 -23.11 0.57 7.24
N ASP A 132 -24.20 1.15 6.79
CA ASP A 132 -24.91 0.77 5.55
C ASP A 132 -24.11 1.14 4.28
N LYS A 133 -23.12 2.01 4.40
CA LYS A 133 -22.25 2.41 3.28
C LYS A 133 -21.05 1.46 3.04
N TYR A 134 -20.85 0.49 3.94
CA TYR A 134 -19.71 -0.42 3.83
C TYR A 134 -20.11 -1.71 3.14
N ASN A 135 -19.27 -2.14 2.19
CA ASN A 135 -19.31 -3.49 1.69
C ASN A 135 -18.52 -4.40 2.65
N TRP A 136 -19.09 -5.58 2.96
CA TRP A 136 -18.48 -6.54 3.88
C TRP A 136 -18.38 -7.95 3.29
N ASP A 137 -18.62 -8.10 2.00
CA ASP A 137 -18.49 -9.38 1.33
C ASP A 137 -17.02 -9.70 1.11
N GLU A 138 -16.54 -10.78 1.69
CA GLU A 138 -15.16 -11.24 1.57
C GLU A 138 -14.98 -12.22 0.40
N HIS A 139 -13.83 -12.15 -0.25
CA HIS A 139 -13.42 -13.03 -1.36
C HIS A 139 -12.13 -13.81 -1.00
N PRO A 140 -12.18 -14.76 -0.06
CA PRO A 140 -10.99 -15.47 0.43
C PRO A 140 -10.34 -16.39 -0.59
N GLY A 141 -11.02 -16.71 -1.69
CA GLY A 141 -10.50 -17.55 -2.79
C GLY A 141 -9.62 -16.83 -3.79
N HIS A 142 -9.22 -15.59 -3.51
CA HIS A 142 -8.39 -14.80 -4.41
C HIS A 142 -6.95 -15.32 -4.48
N PHE A 143 -6.33 -15.24 -5.68
CA PHE A 143 -4.94 -15.65 -5.95
C PHE A 143 -3.95 -15.29 -4.84
N ILE A 144 -4.03 -14.09 -4.28
CA ILE A 144 -3.10 -13.62 -3.24
C ILE A 144 -3.14 -14.52 -1.99
N LEU A 145 -4.30 -15.10 -1.68
CA LEU A 145 -4.53 -15.88 -0.46
C LEU A 145 -4.54 -17.39 -0.66
N GLU A 146 -4.45 -17.89 -1.90
CA GLU A 146 -4.56 -19.33 -2.21
C GLU A 146 -3.65 -20.24 -1.38
N ASP A 147 -2.42 -19.78 -1.08
CA ASP A 147 -1.43 -20.55 -0.32
C ASP A 147 -1.46 -20.29 1.18
N CYS A 148 -2.37 -19.44 1.64
CA CYS A 148 -2.44 -19.10 3.05
C CYS A 148 -3.07 -20.25 3.85
N THR A 149 -2.24 -21.06 4.50
CA THR A 149 -2.69 -22.11 5.40
C THR A 149 -3.08 -21.61 6.79
N LYS A 150 -2.74 -20.37 7.11
CA LYS A 150 -3.04 -19.67 8.36
C LYS A 150 -3.60 -18.28 8.02
N PRO A 151 -4.37 -17.67 8.93
CA PRO A 151 -4.76 -16.26 8.79
C PRO A 151 -3.55 -15.36 8.61
N VAL A 152 -3.67 -14.37 7.72
CA VAL A 152 -2.64 -13.35 7.51
C VAL A 152 -2.45 -12.55 8.80
N ASP A 153 -1.21 -12.35 9.21
CA ASP A 153 -0.88 -11.49 10.35
C ASP A 153 -0.73 -10.04 9.88
N PHE A 154 -1.65 -9.20 10.29
CA PHE A 154 -1.61 -7.76 10.01
C PHE A 154 -0.96 -6.96 11.15
N GLY A 155 -0.48 -7.62 12.21
CA GLY A 155 -0.05 -6.96 13.43
C GLY A 155 -1.22 -6.22 14.10
N GLU A 156 -0.99 -4.97 14.48
CA GLU A 156 -2.09 -4.14 15.00
C GLU A 156 -3.12 -3.80 13.91
N GLY A 157 -2.68 -3.74 12.66
CA GLY A 157 -3.48 -3.30 11.52
C GLY A 157 -3.85 -1.82 11.61
N LYS A 158 -4.62 -1.32 10.65
CA LYS A 158 -5.14 0.04 10.67
C LYS A 158 -6.64 0.04 10.91
N LYS A 159 -7.10 0.99 11.72
CA LYS A 159 -8.51 1.15 12.05
C LYS A 159 -9.19 2.17 11.14
N GLY A 160 -10.50 2.04 11.02
CA GLY A 160 -11.32 2.96 10.25
C GLY A 160 -11.19 2.81 8.75
N ILE A 161 -10.60 1.74 8.24
CA ILE A 161 -10.47 1.50 6.80
C ILE A 161 -11.73 0.84 6.27
N TYR A 162 -12.31 1.43 5.22
CA TYR A 162 -13.48 0.91 4.52
C TYR A 162 -13.26 0.84 3.01
N ALA A 163 -13.95 -0.09 2.35
CA ALA A 163 -13.88 -0.27 0.91
C ALA A 163 -14.74 0.77 0.18
N LEU A 164 -14.21 1.29 -0.91
CA LEU A 164 -14.95 2.09 -1.89
C LEU A 164 -15.72 1.16 -2.85
N PRO A 165 -16.68 1.69 -3.63
CA PRO A 165 -17.36 0.90 -4.66
C PRO A 165 -16.38 0.17 -5.59
N ASP A 166 -16.80 -1.00 -6.08
CA ASP A 166 -16.03 -1.85 -7.01
C ASP A 166 -14.72 -2.42 -6.43
N THR A 167 -14.52 -2.33 -5.12
CA THR A 167 -13.38 -2.92 -4.41
C THR A 167 -13.72 -4.31 -3.92
N GLU A 168 -12.83 -5.26 -4.19
CA GLU A 168 -12.92 -6.63 -3.69
C GLU A 168 -12.18 -6.76 -2.35
N ILE A 169 -12.92 -7.09 -1.29
CA ILE A 169 -12.36 -7.30 0.04
C ILE A 169 -11.86 -8.73 0.16
N LEU A 170 -10.60 -8.92 0.49
CA LEU A 170 -9.99 -10.24 0.70
C LEU A 170 -10.04 -10.68 2.16
N VAL A 171 -9.79 -9.75 3.08
CA VAL A 171 -9.82 -10.00 4.53
C VAL A 171 -10.37 -8.79 5.25
N GLN A 172 -11.24 -9.01 6.22
CA GLN A 172 -11.71 -7.98 7.15
C GLN A 172 -11.63 -8.47 8.59
N ARG A 173 -11.57 -7.53 9.53
CA ARG A 173 -11.60 -7.78 10.96
C ARG A 173 -12.49 -6.74 11.63
N GLU A 174 -13.52 -7.19 12.37
CA GLU A 174 -14.45 -6.29 13.06
C GLU A 174 -15.08 -5.25 12.11
N LYS A 175 -15.40 -5.65 10.88
CA LYS A 175 -15.96 -4.79 9.81
C LYS A 175 -14.99 -3.75 9.24
N GLU A 176 -13.73 -3.84 9.54
CA GLU A 176 -12.69 -2.99 8.96
C GLU A 176 -11.87 -3.78 7.94
N VAL A 177 -11.62 -3.17 6.80
CA VAL A 177 -10.84 -3.79 5.74
C VAL A 177 -9.40 -3.99 6.20
N GLN A 178 -8.92 -5.21 6.17
CA GLN A 178 -7.52 -5.54 6.43
C GLN A 178 -6.75 -5.77 5.14
N MET A 179 -7.40 -6.30 4.12
CA MET A 179 -6.82 -6.51 2.81
C MET A 179 -7.89 -6.39 1.73
N ALA A 180 -7.56 -5.68 0.67
CA ALA A 180 -8.45 -5.50 -0.48
C ALA A 180 -7.66 -5.36 -1.78
N VAL A 181 -8.35 -5.61 -2.89
CA VAL A 181 -7.82 -5.40 -4.24
C VAL A 181 -8.78 -4.55 -5.05
N HIS A 182 -8.23 -3.76 -5.95
CA HIS A 182 -9.00 -2.85 -6.77
C HIS A 182 -8.40 -2.71 -8.16
N ALA A 183 -9.24 -2.65 -9.19
CA ALA A 183 -8.83 -2.35 -10.56
C ALA A 183 -8.94 -0.85 -10.81
N PHE A 184 -7.89 -0.23 -11.31
CA PHE A 184 -7.88 1.19 -11.65
C PHE A 184 -7.34 1.42 -13.05
N GLY A 185 -8.21 1.73 -13.99
CA GLY A 185 -7.86 1.78 -15.39
C GLY A 185 -7.44 0.40 -15.92
N LYS A 186 -6.20 0.29 -16.37
CA LYS A 186 -5.60 -0.99 -16.81
C LYS A 186 -4.77 -1.66 -15.70
N GLY A 187 -4.48 -0.94 -14.62
CA GLY A 187 -3.64 -1.42 -13.53
C GLY A 187 -4.44 -2.00 -12.37
N ARG A 188 -3.71 -2.52 -11.42
CA ARG A 188 -4.25 -3.19 -10.23
C ARG A 188 -3.62 -2.63 -8.97
N ALA A 189 -4.42 -2.51 -7.93
CA ALA A 189 -4.00 -2.03 -6.62
C ALA A 189 -4.29 -3.09 -5.55
N VAL A 190 -3.38 -3.24 -4.61
CA VAL A 190 -3.53 -4.06 -3.41
C VAL A 190 -3.39 -3.18 -2.19
N TYR A 191 -4.33 -3.26 -1.27
CA TYR A 191 -4.25 -2.65 0.05
C TYR A 191 -4.04 -3.72 1.12
N ILE A 192 -3.11 -3.47 2.05
CA ILE A 192 -2.81 -4.33 3.21
C ILE A 192 -2.69 -3.44 4.45
N SER A 193 -3.48 -3.69 5.47
CA SER A 193 -3.57 -2.80 6.65
C SER A 193 -2.33 -2.83 7.56
N GLY A 194 -1.51 -3.85 7.45
CA GLY A 194 -0.23 -4.00 8.14
C GLY A 194 0.44 -5.29 7.74
N LEU A 195 1.78 -5.31 7.74
CA LEU A 195 2.53 -6.48 7.28
C LEU A 195 3.84 -6.63 8.07
N PRO A 196 3.79 -7.17 9.30
CA PRO A 196 5.01 -7.55 10.02
C PRO A 196 5.74 -8.65 9.26
N TYR A 197 7.07 -8.71 9.41
CA TYR A 197 7.85 -9.75 8.76
C TYR A 197 7.49 -11.13 9.30
N SER A 198 7.18 -12.04 8.40
CA SER A 198 7.15 -13.48 8.59
C SER A 198 7.31 -14.17 7.25
N PHE A 199 7.62 -15.45 7.25
CA PHE A 199 7.68 -16.22 6.01
C PHE A 199 6.32 -16.22 5.28
N GLU A 200 5.24 -16.40 6.01
CA GLU A 200 3.87 -16.38 5.48
C GLU A 200 3.52 -15.01 4.89
N ASN A 201 3.81 -13.94 5.62
CA ASN A 201 3.56 -12.58 5.14
C ASN A 201 4.42 -12.20 3.93
N SER A 202 5.65 -12.71 3.83
CA SER A 202 6.48 -12.52 2.64
C SER A 202 5.83 -13.13 1.40
N ARG A 203 5.22 -14.31 1.53
CA ARG A 203 4.45 -14.93 0.43
C ARG A 203 3.24 -14.10 0.03
N VAL A 204 2.49 -13.56 0.99
CA VAL A 204 1.37 -12.65 0.71
C VAL A 204 1.85 -11.42 -0.05
N LEU A 205 2.98 -10.83 0.35
CA LEU A 205 3.56 -9.69 -0.36
C LEU A 205 3.98 -10.06 -1.79
N TYR A 206 4.65 -11.18 -1.99
CA TYR A 206 5.10 -11.62 -3.32
C TYR A 206 3.92 -11.87 -4.26
N ARG A 207 2.89 -12.55 -3.78
CA ARG A 207 1.67 -12.78 -4.56
C ARG A 207 0.93 -11.46 -4.85
N SER A 208 0.95 -10.51 -3.91
CA SER A 208 0.40 -9.16 -4.13
C SER A 208 1.15 -8.41 -5.24
N ILE A 209 2.48 -8.51 -5.26
CA ILE A 209 3.32 -7.92 -6.31
C ILE A 209 3.02 -8.57 -7.67
N LEU A 210 3.05 -9.90 -7.75
CA LEU A 210 2.78 -10.62 -9.00
C LEU A 210 1.38 -10.33 -9.53
N TRP A 211 0.38 -10.33 -8.67
CA TRP A 211 -0.99 -10.02 -9.08
C TRP A 211 -1.12 -8.59 -9.59
N SER A 212 -0.55 -7.62 -8.89
CA SER A 212 -0.62 -6.23 -9.32
C SER A 212 0.18 -5.94 -10.59
N ALA A 213 1.22 -6.74 -10.87
CA ALA A 213 1.99 -6.71 -12.11
C ALA A 213 1.34 -7.46 -13.28
N HIS A 214 0.20 -8.11 -13.11
CA HIS A 214 -0.40 -9.03 -14.09
C HIS A 214 0.53 -10.21 -14.47
N ASP A 215 1.34 -10.69 -13.54
CA ASP A 215 2.36 -11.75 -13.77
C ASP A 215 2.17 -12.94 -12.81
N GLU A 216 0.93 -13.35 -12.58
CA GLU A 216 0.59 -14.46 -11.68
C GLU A 216 1.26 -15.78 -12.13
N GLU A 217 1.47 -15.94 -13.41
CA GLU A 217 2.11 -17.13 -13.98
C GLU A 217 3.58 -17.29 -13.56
N SER A 218 4.24 -16.20 -13.20
CA SER A 218 5.63 -16.24 -12.74
C SER A 218 5.78 -16.88 -11.35
N LEU A 219 4.70 -17.04 -10.60
CA LEU A 219 4.75 -17.72 -9.30
C LEU A 219 5.39 -19.11 -9.40
N HIS A 220 5.07 -19.88 -10.45
CA HIS A 220 5.61 -21.22 -10.67
C HIS A 220 7.07 -21.26 -11.09
N LYS A 221 7.66 -20.13 -11.44
CA LYS A 221 9.09 -20.03 -11.80
C LYS A 221 9.98 -19.80 -10.59
N TRP A 222 9.42 -19.31 -9.48
CA TRP A 222 10.18 -18.83 -8.34
C TRP A 222 9.96 -19.63 -7.05
N PHE A 223 8.91 -20.48 -6.99
CA PHE A 223 8.56 -21.25 -5.80
C PHE A 223 8.21 -22.70 -6.11
#